data_56958956eca5588c8e4102aa6f8e05e4
#
_entry.id   56958956eca5588c8e4102aa6f8e05e4
#
_cell.length_a   1.000
_cell.length_b   1.000
_cell.length_c   1.000
_cell.angle_alpha   90.00
_cell.angle_beta   90.00
_cell.angle_gamma   90.00
#
_symmetry.space_group_name_H-M   'P 1'
#
loop_
_entity.id
_entity.type
_entity.pdbx_description
1 polymer ?
#
loop_
_entity_poly.entity_id
_entity_poly.type
_entity_poly.pdbx_seq_one_letter_code
_entity_poly.pdbx_strand_id
1 'polypeptide(L)'
;MTHGFDDQGRQFDKDGNMNNWWTDADAEAFKQKTDILVKQFDAIEVLPARGDQPAVFANGSLCLGENIADQGGLRVAYTALMNTLNGTEPEPIDGLTPAQRFYLSYATVWAQNIRDEEIARLTKLDVHSLGQWRVDATLRNLQDFFDAFNITDGKMYMPV
;
A
#
# COMPACT_ATOMS: atom_id res chain seq x y z
N MET A 1 -12.26 3.30 -6.39
CA MET A 1 -13.19 3.57 -5.27
C MET A 1 -12.48 4.20 -4.08
N THR A 2 -11.36 3.68 -3.61
CA THR A 2 -10.60 4.19 -2.46
C THR A 2 -9.97 5.56 -2.68
N HIS A 3 -9.64 5.94 -3.91
CA HIS A 3 -9.17 7.29 -4.26
C HIS A 3 -10.12 8.43 -3.89
N GLY A 4 -11.41 8.17 -3.73
CA GLY A 4 -12.36 9.18 -3.22
C GLY A 4 -12.08 9.63 -1.77
N PHE A 5 -11.21 8.89 -1.06
CA PHE A 5 -10.87 9.11 0.35
C PHE A 5 -9.36 9.24 0.58
N ASP A 6 -8.55 9.37 -0.46
CA ASP A 6 -7.14 9.69 -0.34
C ASP A 6 -6.92 11.19 -0.06
N ASP A 7 -5.69 11.64 -0.04
CA ASP A 7 -5.31 13.03 0.26
C ASP A 7 -5.84 14.03 -0.77
N GLN A 8 -6.07 13.60 -2.01
CA GLN A 8 -6.62 14.43 -3.08
C GLN A 8 -8.14 14.26 -3.17
N GLY A 9 -8.64 13.03 -3.26
CA GLY A 9 -10.04 12.74 -3.49
C GLY A 9 -10.94 13.21 -2.36
N ARG A 10 -10.47 13.20 -1.10
CA ARG A 10 -11.23 13.72 0.05
C ARG A 10 -11.59 15.22 -0.07
N GLN A 11 -10.95 15.96 -0.98
CA GLN A 11 -11.22 17.38 -1.19
C GLN A 11 -12.46 17.62 -2.07
N PHE A 12 -13.03 16.54 -2.61
CA PHE A 12 -14.21 16.62 -3.46
C PHE A 12 -15.43 16.03 -2.74
N ASP A 13 -16.56 16.71 -2.87
CA ASP A 13 -17.85 16.24 -2.33
C ASP A 13 -18.47 15.15 -3.25
N LYS A 14 -19.63 14.63 -2.83
CA LYS A 14 -20.38 13.61 -3.56
C LYS A 14 -20.81 14.01 -4.98
N ASP A 15 -20.82 15.30 -5.28
CA ASP A 15 -21.21 15.85 -6.58
C ASP A 15 -19.97 16.18 -7.45
N GLY A 16 -18.76 15.92 -6.93
CA GLY A 16 -17.48 16.15 -7.60
C GLY A 16 -16.98 17.59 -7.53
N ASN A 17 -17.58 18.44 -6.71
CA ASN A 17 -17.11 19.80 -6.50
C ASN A 17 -15.98 19.82 -5.48
N MET A 18 -14.97 20.66 -5.70
CA MET A 18 -13.94 20.92 -4.70
C MET A 18 -14.59 21.63 -3.51
N ASN A 19 -14.77 20.90 -2.43
CA ASN A 19 -15.49 21.34 -1.25
C ASN A 19 -14.94 20.61 0.00
N ASN A 20 -14.50 21.40 0.98
CA ASN A 20 -14.06 20.82 2.26
C ASN A 20 -15.30 20.41 3.10
N TRP A 21 -15.69 19.15 2.96
CA TRP A 21 -16.86 18.58 3.65
C TRP A 21 -16.48 17.78 4.91
N TRP A 22 -15.21 17.60 5.16
CA TRP A 22 -14.70 16.94 6.36
C TRP A 22 -14.72 17.91 7.54
N THR A 23 -14.92 17.38 8.75
CA THR A 23 -14.70 18.18 9.96
C THR A 23 -13.20 18.40 10.17
N ASP A 24 -12.84 19.47 10.90
CA ASP A 24 -11.43 19.73 11.23
C ASP A 24 -10.83 18.58 12.03
N ALA A 25 -11.60 17.95 12.91
CA ALA A 25 -11.17 16.80 13.70
C ALA A 25 -10.86 15.57 12.81
N ASP A 26 -11.70 15.27 11.83
CA ASP A 26 -11.47 14.17 10.89
C ASP A 26 -10.27 14.46 10.00
N ALA A 27 -10.12 15.69 9.52
CA ALA A 27 -8.99 16.10 8.71
C ALA A 27 -7.67 15.98 9.47
N GLU A 28 -7.63 16.37 10.74
CA GLU A 28 -6.43 16.24 11.59
C GLU A 28 -6.12 14.76 11.89
N ALA A 29 -7.12 13.95 12.23
CA ALA A 29 -6.95 12.53 12.47
C ALA A 29 -6.44 11.79 11.21
N PHE A 30 -6.95 12.16 10.04
CA PHE A 30 -6.47 11.66 8.75
C PHE A 30 -5.00 12.04 8.53
N LYS A 31 -4.66 13.32 8.75
CA LYS A 31 -3.30 13.81 8.59
C LYS A 31 -2.31 13.06 9.47
N GLN A 32 -2.63 12.80 10.72
CA GLN A 32 -1.76 12.03 11.63
C GLN A 32 -1.46 10.63 11.09
N LYS A 33 -2.44 9.95 10.51
CA LYS A 33 -2.27 8.62 9.89
C LYS A 33 -1.44 8.71 8.61
N THR A 34 -1.71 9.70 7.76
CA THR A 34 -0.97 9.86 6.50
C THR A 34 0.48 10.26 6.73
N ASP A 35 0.79 11.06 7.77
CA ASP A 35 2.17 11.40 8.13
C ASP A 35 2.99 10.16 8.53
N ILE A 36 2.36 9.15 9.15
CA ILE A 36 3.01 7.86 9.44
C ILE A 36 3.33 7.13 8.13
N LEU A 37 2.36 7.07 7.22
CA LEU A 37 2.53 6.40 5.93
C LEU A 37 3.60 7.09 5.07
N VAL A 38 3.61 8.42 5.01
CA VAL A 38 4.65 9.19 4.32
C VAL A 38 6.04 8.83 4.87
N LYS A 39 6.22 8.85 6.18
CA LYS A 39 7.51 8.51 6.83
C LYS A 39 7.93 7.06 6.55
N GLN A 40 6.99 6.13 6.51
CA GLN A 40 7.28 4.74 6.18
C GLN A 40 7.87 4.62 4.78
N PHE A 41 7.27 5.29 3.80
CA PHE A 41 7.76 5.23 2.42
C PHE A 41 9.02 6.04 2.22
N ASP A 42 9.16 7.23 2.81
CA ASP A 42 10.38 8.04 2.73
C ASP A 42 11.63 7.31 3.27
N ALA A 43 11.46 6.35 4.15
CA ALA A 43 12.56 5.53 4.69
C ALA A 43 13.00 4.40 3.75
N ILE A 44 12.32 4.17 2.63
CA ILE A 44 12.61 3.08 1.69
C ILE A 44 13.73 3.49 0.75
N GLU A 45 14.87 2.83 0.84
CA GLU A 45 15.94 2.92 -0.14
C GLU A 45 15.56 2.08 -1.37
N VAL A 46 15.24 2.74 -2.49
CA VAL A 46 14.85 2.09 -3.75
C VAL A 46 16.05 1.73 -4.63
N LEU A 47 17.15 2.48 -4.50
CA LEU A 47 18.44 2.16 -5.10
C LEU A 47 19.56 2.44 -4.09
N PRO A 48 20.47 1.48 -3.87
CA PRO A 48 21.63 1.71 -3.01
C PRO A 48 22.63 2.66 -3.67
N ALA A 49 23.43 3.34 -2.85
CA ALA A 49 24.56 4.13 -3.34
C ALA A 49 25.57 3.22 -4.08
N ARG A 50 26.06 3.68 -5.23
CA ARG A 50 27.07 2.95 -6.05
C ARG A 50 28.11 3.93 -6.61
N GLY A 51 29.36 3.80 -6.18
CA GLY A 51 30.42 4.71 -6.56
C GLY A 51 30.07 6.15 -6.16
N ASP A 52 30.07 7.07 -7.12
CA ASP A 52 29.70 8.49 -6.91
C ASP A 52 28.18 8.75 -6.97
N GLN A 53 27.38 7.71 -7.23
CA GLN A 53 25.93 7.83 -7.25
C GLN A 53 25.37 7.66 -5.82
N PRO A 54 24.65 8.66 -5.28
CA PRO A 54 24.04 8.55 -3.96
C PRO A 54 22.87 7.54 -3.99
N ALA A 55 22.50 7.05 -2.81
CA ALA A 55 21.28 6.24 -2.65
C ALA A 55 20.05 7.05 -3.07
N VAL A 56 19.06 6.37 -3.64
CA VAL A 56 17.76 6.96 -4.00
C VAL A 56 16.70 6.40 -3.05
N PHE A 57 15.94 7.28 -2.44
CA PHE A 57 14.84 6.94 -1.55
C PHE A 57 13.51 7.20 -2.22
N ALA A 58 12.49 6.44 -1.84
CA ALA A 58 11.13 6.67 -2.28
C ALA A 58 10.63 8.06 -1.83
N ASN A 59 9.56 8.54 -2.44
CA ASN A 59 8.93 9.81 -2.09
C ASN A 59 7.51 9.55 -1.57
N GLY A 60 7.39 9.37 -0.25
CA GLY A 60 6.13 9.05 0.41
C GLY A 60 5.05 10.10 0.20
N SER A 61 5.43 11.38 0.14
CA SER A 61 4.48 12.48 -0.11
C SER A 61 3.96 12.46 -1.54
N LEU A 62 4.82 12.22 -2.54
CA LEU A 62 4.42 12.13 -3.94
C LEU A 62 3.47 10.96 -4.19
N CYS A 63 3.72 9.82 -3.54
CA CYS A 63 2.97 8.58 -3.74
C CYS A 63 1.83 8.38 -2.71
N LEU A 64 1.54 9.37 -1.88
CA LEU A 64 0.62 9.21 -0.74
C LEU A 64 -0.76 8.72 -1.16
N GLY A 65 -1.39 9.36 -2.15
CA GLY A 65 -2.72 8.99 -2.62
C GLY A 65 -2.81 7.55 -3.11
N GLU A 66 -1.82 7.14 -3.90
CA GLU A 66 -1.73 5.78 -4.42
C GLU A 66 -1.48 4.75 -3.31
N ASN A 67 -0.61 5.08 -2.35
CA ASN A 67 -0.35 4.20 -1.21
C ASN A 67 -1.57 4.02 -0.29
N ILE A 68 -2.36 5.08 -0.09
CA ILE A 68 -3.65 5.01 0.62
C ILE A 68 -4.63 4.13 -0.16
N ALA A 69 -4.71 4.32 -1.48
CA ALA A 69 -5.62 3.58 -2.33
C ALA A 69 -5.28 2.08 -2.37
N ASP A 70 -4.01 1.72 -2.42
CA ASP A 70 -3.56 0.32 -2.37
C ASP A 70 -3.97 -0.36 -1.06
N GLN A 71 -3.72 0.27 0.09
CA GLN A 71 -4.10 -0.30 1.39
C GLN A 71 -5.61 -0.46 1.52
N GLY A 72 -6.37 0.58 1.16
CA GLY A 72 -7.83 0.55 1.21
C GLY A 72 -8.42 -0.48 0.23
N GLY A 73 -7.88 -0.53 -0.99
CA GLY A 73 -8.29 -1.45 -2.04
C GLY A 73 -8.06 -2.92 -1.65
N LEU A 74 -6.87 -3.24 -1.12
CA LEU A 74 -6.57 -4.59 -0.64
C LEU A 74 -7.48 -5.02 0.49
N ARG A 75 -7.72 -4.16 1.47
CA ARG A 75 -8.59 -4.49 2.59
C ARG A 75 -10.03 -4.74 2.15
N VAL A 76 -10.56 -3.91 1.25
CA VAL A 76 -11.91 -4.09 0.70
C VAL A 76 -12.00 -5.38 -0.10
N ALA A 77 -11.02 -5.68 -0.96
CA ALA A 77 -10.99 -6.89 -1.78
C ALA A 77 -10.85 -8.15 -0.92
N TYR A 78 -9.98 -8.13 0.10
CA TYR A 78 -9.84 -9.22 1.05
C TYR A 78 -11.14 -9.49 1.82
N THR A 79 -11.77 -8.43 2.34
CA THR A 79 -13.07 -8.55 3.03
C THR A 79 -14.13 -9.14 2.11
N ALA A 80 -14.18 -8.74 0.84
CA ALA A 80 -15.10 -9.30 -0.14
C ALA A 80 -14.86 -10.79 -0.37
N LEU A 81 -13.60 -11.22 -0.46
CA LEU A 81 -13.25 -12.65 -0.55
C LEU A 81 -13.74 -13.40 0.69
N MET A 82 -13.44 -12.91 1.90
CA MET A 82 -13.86 -13.57 3.14
C MET A 82 -15.39 -13.66 3.25
N ASN A 83 -16.12 -12.62 2.85
CA ASN A 83 -17.57 -12.64 2.79
C ASN A 83 -18.11 -13.70 1.80
N THR A 84 -17.43 -13.87 0.67
CA THR A 84 -17.79 -14.91 -0.32
C THR A 84 -17.61 -16.32 0.25
N LEU A 85 -16.58 -16.52 1.07
CA LEU A 85 -16.34 -17.80 1.75
C LEU A 85 -17.36 -18.06 2.86
N ASN A 86 -17.99 -17.02 3.39
CA ASN A 86 -19.09 -17.11 4.36
C ASN A 86 -18.78 -18.03 5.56
N GLY A 87 -17.56 -17.93 6.10
CA GLY A 87 -17.09 -18.75 7.22
C GLY A 87 -16.73 -20.20 6.84
N THR A 88 -16.73 -20.55 5.56
CA THR A 88 -16.21 -21.84 5.11
C THR A 88 -14.69 -21.77 4.99
N GLU A 89 -14.02 -22.88 5.30
CA GLU A 89 -12.59 -23.04 5.07
C GLU A 89 -12.39 -24.07 3.95
N PRO A 90 -12.35 -23.65 2.67
CA PRO A 90 -12.09 -24.56 1.58
C PRO A 90 -10.73 -25.25 1.73
N GLU A 91 -10.63 -26.50 1.23
CA GLU A 91 -9.37 -27.20 1.18
C GLU A 91 -8.29 -26.34 0.49
N PRO A 92 -7.07 -26.30 1.05
CA PRO A 92 -5.96 -25.59 0.42
C PRO A 92 -5.70 -26.08 -1.00
N ILE A 93 -5.35 -25.15 -1.90
CA ILE A 93 -4.90 -25.48 -3.26
C ILE A 93 -3.39 -25.28 -3.29
N ASP A 94 -2.66 -26.31 -3.69
CA ASP A 94 -1.17 -26.34 -3.66
C ASP A 94 -0.59 -26.03 -2.26
N GLY A 95 -1.30 -26.44 -1.21
CA GLY A 95 -0.91 -26.19 0.18
C GLY A 95 -1.16 -24.77 0.67
N LEU A 96 -1.84 -23.92 -0.11
CA LEU A 96 -2.11 -22.53 0.20
C LEU A 96 -3.59 -22.30 0.51
N THR A 97 -3.87 -21.63 1.62
CA THR A 97 -5.23 -21.19 1.98
C THR A 97 -5.75 -20.13 1.00
N PRO A 98 -7.08 -19.89 0.95
CA PRO A 98 -7.63 -18.79 0.15
C PRO A 98 -7.01 -17.43 0.47
N ALA A 99 -6.75 -17.13 1.73
CA ALA A 99 -6.10 -15.89 2.17
C ALA A 99 -4.67 -15.77 1.64
N GLN A 100 -3.87 -16.83 1.77
CA GLN A 100 -2.50 -16.85 1.25
C GLN A 100 -2.47 -16.68 -0.27
N ARG A 101 -3.34 -17.36 -0.98
CA ARG A 101 -3.46 -17.23 -2.44
C ARG A 101 -3.85 -15.83 -2.88
N PHE A 102 -4.72 -15.16 -2.13
CA PHE A 102 -5.11 -13.77 -2.40
C PHE A 102 -3.88 -12.85 -2.40
N TYR A 103 -3.07 -12.90 -1.34
CA TYR A 103 -1.90 -12.04 -1.23
C TYR A 103 -0.79 -12.39 -2.23
N LEU A 104 -0.59 -13.68 -2.51
CA LEU A 104 0.37 -14.11 -3.54
C LEU A 104 -0.08 -13.69 -4.94
N SER A 105 -1.37 -13.76 -5.23
CA SER A 105 -1.94 -13.27 -6.49
C SER A 105 -1.73 -11.76 -6.64
N TYR A 106 -1.99 -11.00 -5.59
CA TYR A 106 -1.71 -9.56 -5.57
C TYR A 106 -0.24 -9.26 -5.85
N ALA A 107 0.68 -9.96 -5.16
CA ALA A 107 2.12 -9.77 -5.37
C ALA A 107 2.53 -10.06 -6.83
N THR A 108 1.93 -11.07 -7.46
CA THR A 108 2.21 -11.43 -8.84
C THR A 108 1.82 -10.31 -9.83
N VAL A 109 0.76 -9.55 -9.56
CA VAL A 109 0.35 -8.41 -10.40
C VAL A 109 1.45 -7.36 -10.51
N TRP A 110 2.24 -7.18 -9.45
CA TRP A 110 3.29 -6.16 -9.37
C TRP A 110 4.69 -6.71 -9.66
N ALA A 111 4.82 -7.97 -10.05
CA ALA A 111 6.10 -8.57 -10.42
C ALA A 111 6.64 -7.87 -11.69
N GLN A 112 7.78 -7.18 -11.55
CA GLN A 112 8.40 -6.43 -12.65
C GLN A 112 9.92 -6.35 -12.48
N ASN A 113 10.63 -6.20 -13.59
CA ASN A 113 12.05 -5.88 -13.63
C ASN A 113 12.24 -4.49 -14.26
N ILE A 114 12.85 -3.58 -13.50
CA ILE A 114 13.08 -2.20 -13.93
C ILE A 114 14.57 -1.91 -13.87
N ARG A 115 15.10 -1.19 -14.84
CA ARG A 115 16.51 -0.74 -14.84
C ARG A 115 16.70 0.39 -13.83
N ASP A 116 17.90 0.51 -13.27
CA ASP A 116 18.22 1.51 -12.25
C ASP A 116 17.93 2.96 -12.69
N GLU A 117 18.20 3.31 -13.95
CA GLU A 117 17.91 4.64 -14.47
C GLU A 117 16.41 4.94 -14.49
N GLU A 118 15.60 3.93 -14.81
CA GLU A 118 14.15 4.08 -14.83
C GLU A 118 13.58 4.11 -13.40
N ILE A 119 14.12 3.33 -12.47
CA ILE A 119 13.79 3.43 -11.05
C ILE A 119 14.03 4.85 -10.55
N ALA A 120 15.22 5.42 -10.82
CA ALA A 120 15.56 6.78 -10.42
C ALA A 120 14.65 7.84 -11.06
N ARG A 121 14.21 7.64 -12.29
CA ARG A 121 13.28 8.52 -12.99
C ARG A 121 11.86 8.44 -12.41
N LEU A 122 11.32 7.23 -12.26
CA LEU A 122 9.97 7.00 -11.74
C LEU A 122 9.84 7.54 -10.30
N THR A 123 10.82 7.28 -9.45
CA THR A 123 10.81 7.77 -8.05
C THR A 123 10.67 9.29 -7.93
N LYS A 124 11.06 10.03 -8.95
CA LYS A 124 10.96 11.51 -8.97
C LYS A 124 9.69 12.04 -9.62
N LEU A 125 9.07 11.28 -10.52
CA LEU A 125 8.03 11.79 -11.43
C LEU A 125 6.70 11.06 -11.34
N ASP A 126 6.72 9.78 -10.95
CA ASP A 126 5.51 8.96 -10.89
C ASP A 126 4.87 9.06 -9.50
N VAL A 127 3.57 9.26 -9.47
CA VAL A 127 2.76 9.28 -8.25
C VAL A 127 2.56 7.88 -7.64
N HIS A 128 2.95 6.83 -8.38
CA HIS A 128 2.87 5.45 -7.91
C HIS A 128 4.20 5.00 -7.31
N SER A 129 4.14 4.32 -6.21
CA SER A 129 5.29 3.56 -5.68
C SER A 129 5.69 2.45 -6.66
N LEU A 130 6.98 2.10 -6.70
CA LEU A 130 7.46 0.98 -7.51
C LEU A 130 6.76 -0.32 -7.08
N GLY A 131 6.54 -1.24 -8.04
CA GLY A 131 5.76 -2.45 -7.82
C GLY A 131 6.18 -3.26 -6.60
N GLN A 132 7.50 -3.44 -6.36
CA GLN A 132 7.98 -4.09 -5.15
C GLN A 132 7.41 -3.45 -3.87
N TRP A 133 7.36 -2.13 -3.80
CA TRP A 133 6.94 -1.41 -2.59
C TRP A 133 5.42 -1.26 -2.50
N ARG A 134 4.70 -1.35 -3.62
CA ARG A 134 3.25 -1.54 -3.60
C ARG A 134 2.87 -2.87 -2.93
N VAL A 135 3.74 -3.86 -2.98
CA VAL A 135 3.58 -5.14 -2.26
C VAL A 135 4.17 -5.05 -0.87
N ASP A 136 5.50 -4.94 -0.76
CA ASP A 136 6.21 -5.13 0.50
C ASP A 136 5.83 -4.09 1.56
N ALA A 137 5.73 -2.81 1.20
CA ALA A 137 5.40 -1.76 2.15
C ALA A 137 3.90 -1.75 2.51
N THR A 138 3.02 -2.02 1.55
CA THR A 138 1.58 -2.07 1.80
C THR A 138 1.19 -3.25 2.69
N LEU A 139 1.72 -4.44 2.42
CA LEU A 139 1.40 -5.65 3.21
C LEU A 139 1.87 -5.56 4.66
N ARG A 140 2.96 -4.83 4.93
CA ARG A 140 3.45 -4.59 6.30
C ARG A 140 2.44 -3.88 7.22
N ASN A 141 1.39 -3.27 6.66
CA ASN A 141 0.39 -2.49 7.38
C ASN A 141 -0.93 -3.27 7.54
N LEU A 142 -1.00 -4.53 7.14
CA LEU A 142 -2.25 -5.30 7.10
C LEU A 142 -2.22 -6.46 8.08
N GLN A 143 -3.03 -6.37 9.14
CA GLN A 143 -3.16 -7.44 10.13
C GLN A 143 -3.62 -8.75 9.48
N ASP A 144 -4.56 -8.69 8.55
CA ASP A 144 -5.07 -9.87 7.84
C ASP A 144 -3.95 -10.62 7.06
N PHE A 145 -2.92 -9.89 6.59
CA PHE A 145 -1.73 -10.49 5.98
C PHE A 145 -0.87 -11.21 7.03
N PHE A 146 -0.67 -10.59 8.19
CA PHE A 146 0.07 -11.23 9.29
C PHE A 146 -0.60 -12.53 9.72
N ASP A 147 -1.92 -12.50 9.88
CA ASP A 147 -2.71 -13.66 10.29
C ASP A 147 -2.63 -14.77 9.23
N ALA A 148 -2.74 -14.43 7.94
CA ALA A 148 -2.69 -15.41 6.85
C ALA A 148 -1.36 -16.19 6.77
N PHE A 149 -0.24 -15.56 7.16
CA PHE A 149 1.11 -16.14 7.08
C PHE A 149 1.74 -16.39 8.44
N ASN A 150 0.99 -16.22 9.54
CA ASN A 150 1.48 -16.36 10.91
C ASN A 150 2.73 -15.50 11.20
N ILE A 151 2.72 -14.25 10.72
CA ILE A 151 3.83 -13.32 10.89
C ILE A 151 3.70 -12.62 12.24
N THR A 152 4.69 -12.79 13.10
CA THR A 152 4.71 -12.19 14.45
C THR A 152 5.93 -11.28 14.66
N ASP A 153 6.88 -11.30 13.74
CA ASP A 153 8.10 -10.51 13.78
C ASP A 153 8.74 -10.38 12.38
N GLY A 154 9.90 -9.73 12.31
CA GLY A 154 10.71 -9.63 11.11
C GLY A 154 10.37 -8.44 10.21
N LYS A 155 10.99 -8.40 9.03
CA LYS A 155 10.93 -7.23 8.12
C LYS A 155 9.55 -6.95 7.54
N MET A 156 8.68 -7.94 7.51
CA MET A 156 7.31 -7.82 7.00
C MET A 156 6.28 -7.57 8.11
N TYR A 157 6.73 -7.32 9.35
CA TYR A 157 5.87 -7.04 10.48
C TYR A 157 6.04 -5.60 10.93
N MET A 158 5.01 -4.79 10.79
CA MET A 158 4.94 -3.42 11.30
C MET A 158 3.60 -3.23 12.00
N PRO A 159 3.47 -3.66 13.27
CA PRO A 159 2.25 -3.42 14.02
C PRO A 159 2.05 -1.92 14.20
N VAL A 160 0.84 -1.44 13.92
CA VAL A 160 0.43 -0.04 14.07
C VAL A 160 -0.08 0.19 15.47
#